data_5d6d96795f6fa37cb4c5aa53d89613a5
#
_entry.id   5d6d96795f6fa37cb4c5aa53d89613a5
#
_cell.length_a   1.000
_cell.length_b   1.000
_cell.length_c   1.000
_cell.angle_alpha   90.00
_cell.angle_beta   90.00
_cell.angle_gamma   90.00
#
_symmetry.space_group_name_H-M   'P 1'
#
loop_
_entity.id
_entity.type
_entity.pdbx_description
1 polymer ?
#
loop_
_entity_poly.entity_id
_entity_poly.type
_entity_poly.pdbx_seq_one_letter_code
_entity_poly.pdbx_strand_id
1 'polypeptide(L)'
;GKVALKGTDGIQMLKKALALGAQAEAENKTSAALAQLRHLEEKPLVLTVSGSMGENVCERLGLPYQIIANCSTATSPHDTVSAAQILKEHSVDLLLFAGGDGTARDVCTAIGCDLPTIGIPAGVKIQSAVFAVSPESAGQLALRFLRGESHTLREAEVVDLDEDAYRSGSVRAALYGYMKVPVIRGYMQSMKQSGFVSDAEKMEGILDDLIEHMRPDILYAIGSGAMTKQLMQRLGLPFELLGIDVICNRALIATDVTEQELYDLMRSNKLEIIVSPIGGQGFLFGRGNHQFSARVLRCVGKAGITVLATVEKLLSIRNGELRIDCGNEEVNMLLSGYYRVIAGYHYSIILPCNREMMK
;
A
#
# COMPACT_ATOMS: atom_id res chain seq x y z
N GLY A 1 -11.81 -12.42 -2.95
CA GLY A 1 -11.15 -12.45 -4.25
C GLY A 1 -12.11 -12.63 -5.43
N LYS A 2 -11.66 -13.30 -6.49
CA LYS A 2 -12.42 -13.52 -7.76
C LYS A 2 -13.82 -14.14 -7.57
N VAL A 3 -14.02 -14.91 -6.51
CA VAL A 3 -15.29 -15.58 -6.19
C VAL A 3 -16.10 -14.88 -5.08
N ALA A 4 -15.87 -13.60 -4.85
CA ALA A 4 -16.56 -12.71 -3.90
C ALA A 4 -16.50 -13.15 -2.42
N LEU A 5 -15.64 -14.10 -2.05
CA LEU A 5 -15.41 -14.45 -0.66
C LEU A 5 -14.43 -13.45 -0.01
N LYS A 6 -14.72 -13.06 1.24
CA LYS A 6 -13.95 -12.03 1.99
C LYS A 6 -12.66 -12.57 2.63
N GLY A 7 -12.30 -13.82 2.41
CA GLY A 7 -11.11 -14.51 2.88
C GLY A 7 -11.21 -15.99 2.52
N THR A 8 -10.13 -16.74 2.64
CA THR A 8 -10.06 -18.18 2.46
C THR A 8 -9.43 -18.88 3.66
N ASP A 9 -9.40 -18.18 4.80
CA ASP A 9 -8.84 -18.72 6.02
C ASP A 9 -9.75 -19.81 6.58
N GLY A 10 -9.12 -20.91 6.94
CA GLY A 10 -9.80 -22.13 7.35
C GLY A 10 -10.21 -23.06 6.21
N ILE A 11 -10.15 -24.37 6.50
CA ILE A 11 -10.36 -25.46 5.52
C ILE A 11 -11.76 -25.39 4.85
N GLN A 12 -12.78 -24.97 5.59
CA GLN A 12 -14.14 -24.88 5.05
C GLN A 12 -14.29 -23.76 4.02
N MET A 13 -13.70 -22.61 4.29
CA MET A 13 -13.73 -21.46 3.36
C MET A 13 -12.87 -21.72 2.13
N LEU A 14 -11.72 -22.39 2.28
CA LEU A 14 -10.90 -22.82 1.16
C LEU A 14 -11.67 -23.79 0.25
N LYS A 15 -12.32 -24.83 0.81
CA LYS A 15 -13.17 -25.76 0.05
C LYS A 15 -14.28 -25.06 -0.68
N LYS A 16 -14.95 -24.10 -0.04
CA LYS A 16 -15.99 -23.28 -0.67
C LYS A 16 -15.47 -22.40 -1.80
N ALA A 17 -14.27 -21.82 -1.62
CA ALA A 17 -13.63 -21.02 -2.66
C ALA A 17 -13.28 -21.87 -3.89
N LEU A 18 -12.69 -23.06 -3.69
CA LEU A 18 -12.36 -24.00 -4.76
C LEU A 18 -13.64 -24.48 -5.49
N ALA A 19 -14.71 -24.80 -4.76
CA ALA A 19 -15.99 -25.18 -5.36
C ALA A 19 -16.62 -24.06 -6.21
N LEU A 20 -16.30 -22.79 -5.90
CA LEU A 20 -16.71 -21.61 -6.69
C LEU A 20 -15.73 -21.27 -7.82
N GLY A 21 -14.76 -22.13 -8.11
CA GLY A 21 -13.81 -21.95 -9.20
C GLY A 21 -12.60 -21.07 -8.87
N ALA A 22 -12.30 -20.82 -7.57
CA ALA A 22 -11.04 -20.19 -7.20
C ALA A 22 -9.87 -21.13 -7.49
N GLN A 23 -8.76 -20.56 -7.97
CA GLN A 23 -7.51 -21.30 -8.16
C GLN A 23 -6.52 -20.92 -7.06
N ALA A 24 -5.70 -21.88 -6.64
CA ALA A 24 -4.59 -21.65 -5.74
C ALA A 24 -3.50 -20.84 -6.46
N GLU A 25 -3.24 -19.64 -5.98
CA GLU A 25 -2.28 -18.70 -6.61
C GLU A 25 -0.91 -18.70 -5.91
N ALA A 26 -0.77 -19.39 -4.78
CA ALA A 26 0.45 -19.35 -3.97
C ALA A 26 1.69 -19.83 -4.76
N GLU A 27 1.61 -20.94 -5.48
CA GLU A 27 2.72 -21.45 -6.29
C GLU A 27 3.12 -20.51 -7.42
N ASN A 28 2.13 -19.89 -8.11
CA ASN A 28 2.40 -18.93 -9.19
C ASN A 28 3.10 -17.67 -8.66
N LYS A 29 2.64 -17.18 -7.52
CA LYS A 29 3.23 -16.01 -6.86
C LYS A 29 4.63 -16.32 -6.30
N THR A 30 4.81 -17.51 -5.74
CA THR A 30 6.14 -17.98 -5.33
C THR A 30 7.07 -18.12 -6.54
N SER A 31 6.57 -18.63 -7.67
CA SER A 31 7.37 -18.71 -8.91
C SER A 31 7.80 -17.32 -9.39
N ALA A 32 6.92 -16.32 -9.34
CA ALA A 32 7.25 -14.94 -9.73
C ALA A 32 8.33 -14.34 -8.82
N ALA A 33 8.28 -14.62 -7.51
CA ALA A 33 9.30 -14.21 -6.56
C ALA A 33 10.64 -14.91 -6.81
N LEU A 34 10.65 -16.26 -6.81
CA LEU A 34 11.88 -17.03 -6.94
C LEU A 34 12.54 -16.91 -8.32
N ALA A 35 11.79 -16.54 -9.36
CA ALA A 35 12.35 -16.25 -10.69
C ALA A 35 13.40 -15.15 -10.65
N GLN A 36 13.31 -14.21 -9.71
CA GLN A 36 14.29 -13.13 -9.54
C GLN A 36 15.66 -13.65 -9.08
N LEU A 37 15.71 -14.77 -8.36
CA LEU A 37 16.95 -15.38 -7.87
C LEU A 37 17.80 -15.96 -8.99
N ARG A 38 17.26 -16.11 -10.21
CA ARG A 38 18.03 -16.50 -11.39
C ARG A 38 19.13 -15.48 -11.77
N HIS A 39 19.01 -14.25 -11.28
CA HIS A 39 19.98 -13.19 -11.49
C HIS A 39 21.17 -13.22 -10.51
N LEU A 40 21.21 -14.21 -9.60
CA LEU A 40 22.41 -14.46 -8.79
C LEU A 40 23.46 -15.16 -9.65
N GLU A 41 24.72 -14.77 -9.48
CA GLU A 41 25.89 -15.43 -10.15
C GLU A 41 26.00 -16.88 -9.68
N GLU A 42 25.91 -17.10 -8.36
CA GLU A 42 25.80 -18.41 -7.77
C GLU A 42 24.35 -18.66 -7.34
N LYS A 43 23.75 -19.74 -7.87
CA LYS A 43 22.39 -20.10 -7.50
C LYS A 43 22.33 -20.58 -6.05
N PRO A 44 21.44 -20.05 -5.21
CA PRO A 44 21.32 -20.48 -3.83
C PRO A 44 20.76 -21.90 -3.78
N LEU A 45 21.21 -22.68 -2.80
CA LEU A 45 20.55 -23.93 -2.46
C LEU A 45 19.25 -23.61 -1.73
N VAL A 46 18.13 -24.06 -2.26
CA VAL A 46 16.81 -23.86 -1.64
C VAL A 46 16.49 -25.08 -0.78
N LEU A 47 16.41 -24.89 0.54
CA LEU A 47 15.85 -25.89 1.43
C LEU A 47 14.31 -25.75 1.41
N THR A 48 13.61 -26.81 1.09
CA THR A 48 12.16 -26.76 0.85
C THR A 48 11.43 -28.00 1.35
N VAL A 49 10.11 -27.94 1.36
CA VAL A 49 9.23 -29.07 1.68
C VAL A 49 8.65 -29.64 0.39
N SER A 50 8.32 -30.92 0.40
CA SER A 50 7.83 -31.65 -0.79
C SER A 50 6.54 -31.03 -1.38
N GLY A 51 6.34 -31.24 -2.68
CA GLY A 51 5.12 -30.89 -3.42
C GLY A 51 4.82 -29.39 -3.47
N SER A 52 3.59 -29.02 -3.13
CA SER A 52 3.08 -27.64 -3.22
C SER A 52 3.69 -26.65 -2.20
N MET A 53 4.42 -27.15 -1.21
CA MET A 53 5.11 -26.31 -0.22
C MET A 53 6.49 -25.82 -0.67
N GLY A 54 6.82 -25.94 -1.97
CA GLY A 54 7.98 -25.31 -2.58
C GLY A 54 8.73 -26.16 -3.61
N GLU A 55 8.76 -27.49 -3.48
CA GLU A 55 9.42 -28.41 -4.42
C GLU A 55 8.96 -28.14 -5.87
N ASN A 56 7.64 -28.13 -6.13
CA ASN A 56 7.09 -27.91 -7.46
C ASN A 56 7.60 -26.60 -8.11
N VAL A 57 7.79 -25.57 -7.30
CA VAL A 57 8.28 -24.27 -7.78
C VAL A 57 9.76 -24.32 -8.09
N CYS A 58 10.56 -24.98 -7.24
CA CYS A 58 12.00 -25.16 -7.47
C CYS A 58 12.26 -25.96 -8.75
N GLU A 59 11.53 -27.06 -8.96
CA GLU A 59 11.61 -27.89 -10.19
C GLU A 59 11.26 -27.05 -11.43
N ARG A 60 10.11 -26.36 -11.40
CA ARG A 60 9.66 -25.50 -12.51
C ARG A 60 10.68 -24.43 -12.90
N LEU A 61 11.39 -23.90 -11.92
CA LEU A 61 12.37 -22.83 -12.13
C LEU A 61 13.79 -23.34 -12.37
N GLY A 62 14.05 -24.65 -12.19
CA GLY A 62 15.39 -25.24 -12.29
C GLY A 62 16.36 -24.67 -11.25
N LEU A 63 15.87 -24.38 -10.04
CA LEU A 63 16.70 -23.98 -8.91
C LEU A 63 17.26 -25.22 -8.22
N PRO A 64 18.50 -25.21 -7.73
CA PRO A 64 19.02 -26.30 -6.89
C PRO A 64 18.25 -26.30 -5.56
N TYR A 65 17.73 -27.45 -5.17
CA TYR A 65 16.95 -27.58 -3.95
C TYR A 65 17.24 -28.90 -3.21
N GLN A 66 16.90 -28.90 -1.93
CA GLN A 66 16.92 -30.07 -1.06
C GLN A 66 15.60 -30.14 -0.27
N ILE A 67 14.95 -31.31 -0.32
CA ILE A 67 13.75 -31.57 0.48
C ILE A 67 14.18 -31.86 1.91
N ILE A 68 13.67 -31.05 2.86
CA ILE A 68 13.95 -31.20 4.30
C ILE A 68 12.80 -31.87 5.06
N ALA A 69 11.60 -31.86 4.51
CA ALA A 69 10.42 -32.51 5.07
C ALA A 69 9.43 -32.91 3.98
N ASN A 70 8.61 -33.89 4.28
CA ASN A 70 7.51 -34.30 3.41
C ASN A 70 6.19 -33.78 3.98
N CYS A 71 5.31 -33.29 3.13
CA CYS A 71 3.95 -32.93 3.50
C CYS A 71 2.91 -33.74 2.72
N SER A 72 1.68 -33.76 3.23
CA SER A 72 0.56 -34.33 2.50
C SER A 72 0.09 -33.40 1.39
N THR A 73 -0.69 -33.91 0.42
CA THR A 73 -1.27 -33.09 -0.65
C THR A 73 -2.23 -32.01 -0.15
N ALA A 74 -2.79 -32.20 1.05
CA ALA A 74 -3.61 -31.19 1.74
C ALA A 74 -2.81 -30.62 2.92
N THR A 75 -2.24 -29.44 2.73
CA THR A 75 -1.43 -28.76 3.74
C THR A 75 -2.31 -28.10 4.82
N SER A 76 -1.77 -28.01 6.03
CA SER A 76 -2.40 -27.42 7.20
C SER A 76 -1.50 -26.37 7.86
N PRO A 77 -2.02 -25.54 8.79
CA PRO A 77 -1.18 -24.64 9.59
C PRO A 77 -0.05 -25.36 10.34
N HIS A 78 -0.28 -26.59 10.79
CA HIS A 78 0.73 -27.40 11.46
C HIS A 78 1.92 -27.70 10.55
N ASP A 79 1.69 -27.98 9.24
CA ASP A 79 2.76 -28.24 8.27
C ASP A 79 3.62 -26.98 8.08
N THR A 80 3.00 -25.79 8.07
CA THR A 80 3.71 -24.51 8.01
C THR A 80 4.60 -24.28 9.22
N VAL A 81 4.07 -24.49 10.43
CA VAL A 81 4.83 -24.36 11.67
C VAL A 81 6.01 -25.34 11.70
N SER A 82 5.76 -26.61 11.40
CA SER A 82 6.79 -27.67 11.40
C SER A 82 7.89 -27.36 10.38
N ALA A 83 7.51 -26.96 9.16
CA ALA A 83 8.48 -26.61 8.11
C ALA A 83 9.37 -25.42 8.53
N ALA A 84 8.76 -24.37 9.11
CA ALA A 84 9.49 -23.20 9.56
C ALA A 84 10.45 -23.52 10.71
N GLN A 85 10.07 -24.41 11.63
CA GLN A 85 10.94 -24.90 12.71
C GLN A 85 12.15 -25.67 12.17
N ILE A 86 11.93 -26.60 11.23
CA ILE A 86 13.01 -27.37 10.61
C ILE A 86 13.97 -26.43 9.86
N LEU A 87 13.46 -25.45 9.10
CA LEU A 87 14.29 -24.45 8.42
C LEU A 87 15.13 -23.62 9.40
N LYS A 88 14.57 -23.26 10.56
CA LYS A 88 15.30 -22.58 11.62
C LYS A 88 16.45 -23.45 12.18
N GLU A 89 16.21 -24.74 12.38
CA GLU A 89 17.23 -25.69 12.85
C GLU A 89 18.37 -25.86 11.84
N HIS A 90 18.07 -25.70 10.54
CA HIS A 90 19.08 -25.73 9.48
C HIS A 90 19.83 -24.41 9.31
N SER A 91 19.51 -23.39 10.13
CA SER A 91 20.19 -22.08 10.12
C SER A 91 20.26 -21.44 8.73
N VAL A 92 19.14 -21.44 8.00
CA VAL A 92 19.06 -20.81 6.68
C VAL A 92 19.33 -19.30 6.75
N ASP A 93 19.94 -18.74 5.72
CA ASP A 93 20.27 -17.30 5.67
C ASP A 93 19.01 -16.42 5.54
N LEU A 94 17.98 -16.95 4.87
CA LEU A 94 16.73 -16.23 4.60
C LEU A 94 15.57 -17.21 4.48
N LEU A 95 14.46 -16.94 5.13
CA LEU A 95 13.21 -17.68 4.99
C LEU A 95 12.23 -16.92 4.08
N LEU A 96 11.72 -17.61 3.06
CA LEU A 96 10.64 -17.11 2.20
C LEU A 96 9.38 -17.93 2.45
N PHE A 97 8.24 -17.29 2.63
CA PHE A 97 6.95 -17.96 2.73
C PHE A 97 5.89 -17.24 1.90
N ALA A 98 4.94 -18.00 1.33
CA ALA A 98 3.85 -17.44 0.53
C ALA A 98 2.51 -17.65 1.23
N GLY A 99 1.73 -16.58 1.40
CA GLY A 99 0.44 -16.67 2.06
C GLY A 99 -0.22 -15.34 2.37
N GLY A 100 -1.04 -15.33 3.41
CA GLY A 100 -1.65 -14.16 4.03
C GLY A 100 -1.29 -14.08 5.51
N ASP A 101 -2.06 -13.25 6.27
CA ASP A 101 -1.78 -12.99 7.69
C ASP A 101 -1.82 -14.26 8.56
N GLY A 102 -2.72 -15.20 8.27
CA GLY A 102 -2.75 -16.51 8.95
C GLY A 102 -1.44 -17.29 8.79
N THR A 103 -0.87 -17.32 7.58
CA THR A 103 0.44 -17.97 7.32
C THR A 103 1.57 -17.22 8.02
N ALA A 104 1.53 -15.89 8.03
CA ALA A 104 2.52 -15.07 8.73
C ALA A 104 2.51 -15.35 10.25
N ARG A 105 1.33 -15.51 10.83
CA ARG A 105 1.15 -15.92 12.23
C ARG A 105 1.76 -17.29 12.52
N ASP A 106 1.49 -18.28 11.65
CA ASP A 106 2.01 -19.64 11.82
C ASP A 106 3.54 -19.68 11.74
N VAL A 107 4.12 -18.95 10.77
CA VAL A 107 5.58 -18.77 10.66
C VAL A 107 6.14 -18.04 11.88
N CYS A 108 5.50 -16.94 12.32
CA CYS A 108 5.92 -16.19 13.51
C CYS A 108 5.94 -17.06 14.77
N THR A 109 4.93 -17.94 14.94
CA THR A 109 4.89 -18.91 16.04
C THR A 109 6.13 -19.82 16.06
N ALA A 110 6.61 -20.20 14.89
CA ALA A 110 7.74 -21.14 14.78
C ALA A 110 9.11 -20.48 14.99
N ILE A 111 9.30 -19.29 14.41
CA ILE A 111 10.64 -18.68 14.33
C ILE A 111 10.80 -17.37 15.11
N GLY A 112 9.72 -16.66 15.41
CA GLY A 112 9.82 -15.32 16.03
C GLY A 112 10.75 -14.39 15.25
N CYS A 113 11.72 -13.79 15.93
CA CYS A 113 12.76 -12.93 15.35
C CYS A 113 14.10 -13.63 15.09
N ASP A 114 14.16 -14.96 15.04
CA ASP A 114 15.43 -15.68 14.97
C ASP A 114 16.01 -15.78 13.55
N LEU A 115 15.16 -15.68 12.51
CA LEU A 115 15.58 -15.75 11.12
C LEU A 115 15.14 -14.48 10.34
N PRO A 116 15.97 -13.98 9.42
CA PRO A 116 15.52 -13.03 8.41
C PRO A 116 14.42 -13.67 7.54
N THR A 117 13.31 -12.96 7.38
CA THR A 117 12.11 -13.52 6.73
C THR A 117 11.48 -12.54 5.77
N ILE A 118 10.96 -13.01 4.64
CA ILE A 118 10.19 -12.22 3.67
C ILE A 118 8.90 -12.96 3.33
N GLY A 119 7.76 -12.32 3.54
CA GLY A 119 6.46 -12.80 3.09
C GLY A 119 6.21 -12.46 1.61
N ILE A 120 5.87 -13.48 0.82
CA ILE A 120 5.39 -13.35 -0.55
C ILE A 120 3.86 -13.20 -0.50
N PRO A 121 3.30 -12.05 -0.93
CA PRO A 121 1.88 -11.78 -0.75
C PRO A 121 1.03 -12.67 -1.67
N ALA A 122 0.39 -13.70 -1.11
CA ALA A 122 -0.52 -14.60 -1.82
C ALA A 122 -1.95 -14.56 -1.29
N GLY A 123 -2.18 -13.98 -0.11
CA GLY A 123 -3.50 -13.76 0.49
C GLY A 123 -4.23 -12.53 -0.05
N VAL A 124 -5.45 -12.34 0.42
CA VAL A 124 -6.26 -11.12 0.21
C VAL A 124 -6.28 -10.31 1.50
N LYS A 125 -6.19 -8.97 1.37
CA LYS A 125 -6.25 -8.02 2.50
C LYS A 125 -5.17 -8.23 3.57
N ILE A 126 -3.93 -8.40 3.13
CA ILE A 126 -2.77 -8.55 3.99
C ILE A 126 -2.55 -7.27 4.82
N GLN A 127 -2.38 -7.43 6.14
CA GLN A 127 -2.17 -6.37 7.11
C GLN A 127 -0.75 -6.42 7.71
N SER A 128 -0.17 -7.61 7.83
CA SER A 128 1.15 -7.81 8.43
C SER A 128 2.26 -7.15 7.60
N ALA A 129 3.18 -6.48 8.28
CA ALA A 129 4.27 -5.73 7.65
C ALA A 129 5.44 -6.61 7.18
N VAL A 130 5.36 -7.91 7.38
CA VAL A 130 6.37 -8.90 6.95
C VAL A 130 6.30 -9.23 5.46
N PHE A 131 5.25 -8.80 4.77
CA PHE A 131 5.07 -9.05 3.35
C PHE A 131 5.71 -7.97 2.49
N ALA A 132 6.27 -8.39 1.36
CA ALA A 132 6.63 -7.46 0.30
C ALA A 132 5.39 -6.88 -0.41
N VAL A 133 5.58 -5.77 -1.16
CA VAL A 133 4.46 -5.10 -1.85
C VAL A 133 3.91 -5.93 -3.02
N SER A 134 4.72 -6.80 -3.60
CA SER A 134 4.33 -7.75 -4.65
C SER A 134 5.21 -9.01 -4.59
N PRO A 135 4.82 -10.10 -5.26
CA PRO A 135 5.68 -11.28 -5.37
C PRO A 135 7.06 -10.96 -5.99
N GLU A 136 7.09 -10.17 -7.04
CA GLU A 136 8.33 -9.75 -7.70
C GLU A 136 9.21 -8.91 -6.75
N SER A 137 8.58 -8.04 -5.95
CA SER A 137 9.28 -7.24 -4.92
C SER A 137 9.88 -8.13 -3.84
N ALA A 138 9.20 -9.22 -3.44
CA ALA A 138 9.74 -10.21 -2.51
C ALA A 138 11.01 -10.86 -3.07
N GLY A 139 10.97 -11.26 -4.34
CA GLY A 139 12.12 -11.85 -5.03
C GLY A 139 13.28 -10.87 -5.19
N GLN A 140 13.02 -9.61 -5.55
CA GLN A 140 14.04 -8.58 -5.66
C GLN A 140 14.68 -8.27 -4.30
N LEU A 141 13.89 -8.25 -3.22
CA LEU A 141 14.40 -8.05 -1.88
C LEU A 141 15.30 -9.22 -1.45
N ALA A 142 14.86 -10.46 -1.71
CA ALA A 142 15.64 -11.65 -1.46
C ALA A 142 16.97 -11.66 -2.25
N LEU A 143 16.91 -11.33 -3.56
CA LEU A 143 18.09 -11.23 -4.41
C LEU A 143 19.13 -10.25 -3.84
N ARG A 144 18.71 -9.05 -3.45
CA ARG A 144 19.60 -8.02 -2.91
C ARG A 144 20.14 -8.37 -1.53
N PHE A 145 19.31 -9.00 -0.70
CA PHE A 145 19.75 -9.49 0.61
C PHE A 145 20.84 -10.57 0.47
N LEU A 146 20.63 -11.55 -0.41
CA LEU A 146 21.60 -12.63 -0.67
C LEU A 146 22.89 -12.12 -1.34
N ARG A 147 22.84 -11.01 -2.07
CA ARG A 147 24.03 -10.31 -2.57
C ARG A 147 24.80 -9.50 -1.52
N GLY A 148 24.26 -9.43 -0.30
CA GLY A 148 24.85 -8.57 0.73
C GLY A 148 24.62 -7.07 0.52
N GLU A 149 23.72 -6.67 -0.38
CA GLU A 149 23.40 -5.25 -0.64
C GLU A 149 22.57 -4.62 0.50
N SER A 150 21.99 -5.43 1.37
CA SER A 150 21.27 -4.99 2.56
C SER A 150 21.58 -5.90 3.74
N HIS A 151 22.18 -5.32 4.76
CA HIS A 151 22.42 -5.99 6.05
C HIS A 151 21.48 -5.47 7.16
N THR A 152 20.66 -4.46 6.84
CA THR A 152 19.76 -3.88 7.82
C THR A 152 18.52 -4.75 7.92
N LEU A 153 18.28 -5.29 9.10
CA LEU A 153 17.06 -6.00 9.48
C LEU A 153 16.23 -5.09 10.40
N ARG A 154 14.92 -5.15 10.26
CA ARG A 154 14.00 -4.54 11.21
C ARG A 154 13.00 -5.57 11.72
N GLU A 155 12.47 -5.34 12.88
CA GLU A 155 11.29 -6.05 13.36
C GLU A 155 10.04 -5.54 12.62
N ALA A 156 9.32 -6.45 12.01
CA ALA A 156 8.09 -6.19 11.30
C ALA A 156 6.93 -6.90 11.99
N GLU A 157 5.83 -6.19 12.11
CA GLU A 157 4.65 -6.67 12.82
C GLU A 157 3.94 -7.78 12.04
N VAL A 158 3.53 -8.80 12.79
CA VAL A 158 2.57 -9.81 12.38
C VAL A 158 1.24 -9.49 13.05
N VAL A 159 0.19 -9.34 12.26
CA VAL A 159 -1.14 -8.95 12.69
C VAL A 159 -2.08 -10.13 12.55
N ASP A 160 -2.87 -10.39 13.58
CA ASP A 160 -3.97 -11.34 13.51
C ASP A 160 -5.31 -10.58 13.41
N LEU A 161 -6.12 -10.94 12.45
CA LEU A 161 -7.47 -10.39 12.28
C LEU A 161 -8.44 -11.23 13.08
N ASP A 162 -9.18 -10.61 13.98
CA ASP A 162 -10.36 -11.21 14.60
C ASP A 162 -11.43 -11.39 13.51
N GLU A 163 -11.50 -12.61 12.95
CA GLU A 163 -12.43 -12.94 11.86
C GLU A 163 -13.90 -12.81 12.27
N ASP A 164 -14.24 -13.05 13.54
CA ASP A 164 -15.60 -12.96 14.02
C ASP A 164 -16.02 -11.50 14.17
N ALA A 165 -15.14 -10.65 14.67
CA ALA A 165 -15.31 -9.19 14.65
C ALA A 165 -15.39 -8.66 13.23
N TYR A 166 -14.58 -9.17 12.31
CA TYR A 166 -14.61 -8.78 10.89
C TYR A 166 -15.93 -9.17 10.19
N ARG A 167 -16.48 -10.35 10.47
CA ARG A 167 -17.79 -10.80 9.95
C ARG A 167 -18.94 -9.96 10.48
N SER A 168 -18.82 -9.43 11.70
CA SER A 168 -19.80 -8.52 12.32
C SER A 168 -19.66 -7.06 11.88
N GLY A 169 -18.70 -6.74 10.96
CA GLY A 169 -18.53 -5.40 10.41
C GLY A 169 -17.54 -4.52 11.18
N SER A 170 -16.88 -5.03 12.22
CA SER A 170 -15.81 -4.32 12.93
C SER A 170 -14.44 -4.92 12.58
N VAL A 171 -13.48 -4.07 12.18
CA VAL A 171 -12.10 -4.52 11.92
C VAL A 171 -11.32 -4.37 13.23
N ARG A 172 -11.03 -5.48 13.88
CA ARG A 172 -10.09 -5.52 15.00
C ARG A 172 -8.86 -6.33 14.56
N ALA A 173 -7.77 -5.63 14.34
CA ALA A 173 -6.47 -6.22 14.10
C ALA A 173 -5.70 -6.20 15.45
N ALA A 174 -5.24 -7.35 15.90
CA ALA A 174 -4.40 -7.46 17.09
C ALA A 174 -2.96 -7.77 16.67
N LEU A 175 -2.01 -7.13 17.32
CA LEU A 175 -0.60 -7.48 17.17
C LEU A 175 -0.40 -8.90 17.71
N TYR A 176 0.11 -9.79 16.86
CA TYR A 176 0.41 -11.19 17.23
C TYR A 176 1.86 -11.37 17.67
N GLY A 177 2.80 -10.73 16.95
CA GLY A 177 4.23 -10.81 17.22
C GLY A 177 5.05 -10.04 16.20
N TYR A 178 6.34 -10.31 16.18
CA TYR A 178 7.30 -9.68 15.27
C TYR A 178 8.17 -10.72 14.58
N MET A 179 8.59 -10.43 13.35
CA MET A 179 9.62 -11.16 12.63
C MET A 179 10.66 -10.18 12.06
N LYS A 180 11.92 -10.62 11.92
CA LYS A 180 12.96 -9.81 11.28
C LYS A 180 12.82 -9.84 9.76
N VAL A 181 12.76 -8.67 9.14
CA VAL A 181 12.69 -8.52 7.68
C VAL A 181 13.83 -7.64 7.17
N PRO A 182 14.43 -7.98 6.00
CA PRO A 182 15.38 -7.09 5.33
C PRO A 182 14.72 -5.77 4.94
N VAL A 183 15.45 -4.67 5.06
CA VAL A 183 14.93 -3.33 4.73
C VAL A 183 15.58 -2.82 3.46
N ILE A 184 14.78 -2.74 2.39
CA ILE A 184 15.12 -1.98 1.19
C ILE A 184 13.90 -1.12 0.83
N ARG A 185 14.13 0.18 0.67
CA ARG A 185 13.06 1.15 0.41
C ARG A 185 12.26 0.78 -0.84
N GLY A 186 10.95 0.70 -0.73
CA GLY A 186 10.03 0.43 -1.84
C GLY A 186 9.71 -1.04 -2.12
N TYR A 187 10.35 -1.99 -1.44
CA TYR A 187 10.12 -3.43 -1.66
C TYR A 187 9.24 -4.11 -0.61
N MET A 188 9.21 -3.59 0.61
CA MET A 188 8.30 -4.08 1.66
C MET A 188 7.02 -3.27 1.70
N GLN A 189 5.93 -3.92 2.09
CA GLN A 189 4.74 -3.18 2.46
C GLN A 189 5.12 -2.20 3.56
N SER A 190 4.76 -0.93 3.36
CA SER A 190 4.97 0.06 4.42
C SER A 190 4.20 -0.41 5.62
N MET A 191 4.92 -0.65 6.72
CA MET A 191 4.23 -0.68 7.99
C MET A 191 3.37 0.57 8.10
N LYS A 192 2.14 0.42 8.51
CA LYS A 192 1.61 1.42 9.42
C LYS A 192 2.68 1.55 10.49
N GLN A 193 3.42 2.67 10.49
CA GLN A 193 4.40 2.88 11.55
C GLN A 193 3.62 2.84 12.86
N SER A 194 3.66 1.70 13.52
CA SER A 194 3.19 1.53 14.88
C SER A 194 4.26 2.04 15.85
N GLY A 195 4.52 3.32 15.74
CA GLY A 195 4.67 4.13 16.91
C GLY A 195 3.32 4.74 17.15
N PHE A 196 2.49 4.13 17.95
CA PHE A 196 1.29 4.58 18.66
C PHE A 196 0.50 5.80 18.11
N VAL A 197 0.63 6.17 16.84
CA VAL A 197 -0.16 7.21 16.19
C VAL A 197 -1.09 6.49 15.22
N SER A 198 -2.37 6.41 15.55
CA SER A 198 -3.39 5.81 14.68
C SER A 198 -3.46 6.55 13.34
N ASP A 199 -3.97 5.89 12.27
CA ASP A 199 -4.21 6.58 10.97
C ASP A 199 -5.08 7.82 11.17
N ALA A 200 -5.95 7.81 12.17
CA ALA A 200 -6.75 8.95 12.58
C ALA A 200 -5.89 10.08 13.15
N GLU A 201 -4.95 9.80 14.04
CA GLU A 201 -4.06 10.83 14.63
C GLU A 201 -3.08 11.41 13.60
N LYS A 202 -2.60 10.61 12.65
CA LYS A 202 -1.78 11.10 11.54
C LYS A 202 -2.57 12.06 10.65
N MET A 203 -3.83 11.71 10.38
CA MET A 203 -4.72 12.55 9.61
C MET A 203 -5.06 13.83 10.38
N GLU A 204 -5.30 13.75 11.68
CA GLU A 204 -5.48 14.93 12.53
C GLU A 204 -4.31 15.90 12.40
N GLY A 205 -3.07 15.42 12.45
CA GLY A 205 -1.90 16.27 12.24
C GLY A 205 -1.83 16.94 10.86
N ILE A 206 -2.24 16.23 9.79
CA ILE A 206 -2.36 16.82 8.44
C ILE A 206 -3.43 17.91 8.40
N LEU A 207 -4.57 17.64 9.03
CA LEU A 207 -5.70 18.58 9.05
C LEU A 207 -5.39 19.83 9.90
N ASP A 208 -4.71 19.66 11.03
CA ASP A 208 -4.30 20.77 11.89
C ASP A 208 -3.30 21.68 11.15
N ASP A 209 -2.29 21.12 10.49
CA ASP A 209 -1.35 21.87 9.64
C ASP A 209 -2.08 22.64 8.52
N LEU A 210 -3.01 21.96 7.86
CA LEU A 210 -3.79 22.57 6.78
C LEU A 210 -4.66 23.73 7.29
N ILE A 211 -5.41 23.53 8.38
CA ILE A 211 -6.33 24.52 8.95
C ILE A 211 -5.57 25.74 9.49
N GLU A 212 -4.38 25.53 10.07
CA GLU A 212 -3.51 26.60 10.56
C GLU A 212 -3.03 27.52 9.43
N HIS A 213 -2.74 26.93 8.26
CA HIS A 213 -2.24 27.65 7.10
C HIS A 213 -3.35 28.19 6.16
N MET A 214 -4.63 27.92 6.46
CA MET A 214 -5.74 28.52 5.71
C MET A 214 -5.80 30.04 5.91
N ARG A 215 -5.81 30.75 4.80
CA ARG A 215 -5.83 32.22 4.78
C ARG A 215 -7.26 32.76 4.74
N PRO A 216 -7.54 33.92 5.38
CA PRO A 216 -8.83 34.54 5.28
C PRO A 216 -9.11 34.99 3.84
N ASP A 217 -10.40 35.05 3.50
CA ASP A 217 -10.93 35.54 2.22
C ASP A 217 -10.41 34.81 0.96
N ILE A 218 -9.87 33.61 1.12
CA ILE A 218 -9.53 32.70 0.05
C ILE A 218 -10.59 31.60 -0.05
N LEU A 219 -11.08 31.37 -1.26
CA LEU A 219 -11.90 30.20 -1.56
C LEU A 219 -11.01 28.95 -1.64
N TYR A 220 -11.40 27.91 -0.95
CA TYR A 220 -10.75 26.61 -1.05
C TYR A 220 -11.69 25.59 -1.69
N ALA A 221 -11.33 25.11 -2.88
CA ALA A 221 -12.04 24.04 -3.54
C ALA A 221 -11.50 22.69 -3.04
N ILE A 222 -12.33 21.95 -2.32
CA ILE A 222 -11.99 20.69 -1.67
C ILE A 222 -12.26 19.54 -2.63
N GLY A 223 -11.22 18.89 -3.09
CA GLY A 223 -11.29 17.77 -4.03
C GLY A 223 -12.10 16.58 -3.50
N SER A 224 -12.52 15.72 -4.42
CA SER A 224 -13.23 14.48 -4.11
C SER A 224 -12.36 13.47 -3.34
N GLY A 225 -13.00 12.58 -2.60
CA GLY A 225 -12.38 11.46 -1.92
C GLY A 225 -12.29 11.58 -0.40
N ALA A 226 -12.27 10.43 0.27
CA ALA A 226 -12.39 10.34 1.72
C ALA A 226 -11.35 11.17 2.50
N MET A 227 -10.13 11.31 1.98
CA MET A 227 -9.05 12.02 2.67
C MET A 227 -9.29 13.53 2.73
N THR A 228 -9.65 14.14 1.61
CA THR A 228 -9.98 15.59 1.55
C THR A 228 -11.25 15.91 2.30
N LYS A 229 -12.22 14.98 2.30
CA LYS A 229 -13.51 15.18 3.01
C LYS A 229 -13.41 15.07 4.53
N GLN A 230 -12.32 14.52 5.05
CA GLN A 230 -12.04 14.62 6.49
C GLN A 230 -11.83 16.07 6.96
N LEU A 231 -11.34 16.97 6.07
CA LEU A 231 -11.29 18.40 6.37
C LEU A 231 -12.71 18.95 6.60
N MET A 232 -13.64 18.62 5.70
CA MET A 232 -15.05 19.07 5.84
C MET A 232 -15.67 18.51 7.12
N GLN A 233 -15.44 17.25 7.41
CA GLN A 233 -15.90 16.61 8.64
C GLN A 233 -15.31 17.26 9.90
N ARG A 234 -14.00 17.57 9.90
CA ARG A 234 -13.31 18.26 10.99
C ARG A 234 -13.87 19.67 11.24
N LEU A 235 -14.27 20.37 10.17
CA LEU A 235 -14.90 21.68 10.25
C LEU A 235 -16.41 21.63 10.59
N GLY A 236 -17.00 20.42 10.69
CA GLY A 236 -18.44 20.26 10.95
C GLY A 236 -19.32 20.67 9.77
N LEU A 237 -18.79 20.64 8.55
CA LEU A 237 -19.47 21.10 7.33
C LEU A 237 -20.05 19.90 6.55
N PRO A 238 -21.23 20.06 5.92
CA PRO A 238 -21.73 19.07 4.98
C PRO A 238 -20.83 18.95 3.75
N PHE A 239 -20.79 17.78 3.12
CA PHE A 239 -19.95 17.53 1.94
C PHE A 239 -20.51 16.41 1.07
N GLU A 240 -20.11 16.41 -0.21
CA GLU A 240 -20.32 15.29 -1.14
C GLU A 240 -19.02 14.53 -1.35
N LEU A 241 -19.04 13.21 -1.08
CA LEU A 241 -17.83 12.39 -1.08
C LEU A 241 -17.10 12.39 -2.43
N LEU A 242 -17.85 12.40 -3.52
CA LEU A 242 -17.33 12.34 -4.90
C LEU A 242 -17.37 13.71 -5.60
N GLY A 243 -17.97 14.72 -4.98
CA GLY A 243 -18.10 16.08 -5.48
C GLY A 243 -16.94 16.99 -5.09
N ILE A 244 -16.97 18.21 -5.61
CA ILE A 244 -16.09 19.31 -5.20
C ILE A 244 -16.89 20.28 -4.34
N ASP A 245 -16.46 20.53 -3.12
CA ASP A 245 -17.06 21.49 -2.23
C ASP A 245 -16.18 22.73 -2.11
N VAL A 246 -16.79 23.90 -1.94
CA VAL A 246 -16.06 25.17 -1.80
C VAL A 246 -16.31 25.76 -0.43
N ILE A 247 -15.24 26.13 0.26
CA ILE A 247 -15.29 26.77 1.58
C ILE A 247 -14.52 28.10 1.55
N CYS A 248 -14.93 29.01 2.41
CA CYS A 248 -14.22 30.25 2.69
C CYS A 248 -14.34 30.58 4.17
N ASN A 249 -13.26 31.05 4.80
CA ASN A 249 -13.26 31.38 6.23
C ASN A 249 -13.81 30.24 7.11
N ARG A 250 -13.52 28.99 6.74
CA ARG A 250 -14.01 27.76 7.40
C ARG A 250 -15.54 27.58 7.36
N ALA A 251 -16.22 28.30 6.47
CA ALA A 251 -17.65 28.18 6.25
C ALA A 251 -17.92 27.62 4.83
N LEU A 252 -18.99 26.84 4.68
CA LEU A 252 -19.40 26.31 3.39
C LEU A 252 -19.92 27.45 2.48
N ILE A 253 -19.44 27.49 1.25
CA ILE A 253 -19.90 28.38 0.19
C ILE A 253 -20.80 27.63 -0.78
N ALA A 254 -20.37 26.45 -1.24
CA ALA A 254 -21.13 25.61 -2.17
C ALA A 254 -20.71 24.15 -2.04
N THR A 255 -21.62 23.22 -2.33
CA THR A 255 -21.38 21.78 -2.37
C THR A 255 -21.52 21.26 -3.79
N ASP A 256 -20.74 20.23 -4.14
CA ASP A 256 -20.80 19.50 -5.40
C ASP A 256 -20.85 20.43 -6.64
N VAL A 257 -19.97 21.43 -6.63
CA VAL A 257 -19.94 22.44 -7.70
C VAL A 257 -19.56 21.83 -9.03
N THR A 258 -20.19 22.31 -10.07
CA THR A 258 -19.82 22.03 -11.46
C THR A 258 -18.56 22.81 -11.86
N GLU A 259 -17.97 22.44 -12.96
CA GLU A 259 -16.81 23.14 -13.53
C GLU A 259 -17.12 24.62 -13.81
N GLN A 260 -18.32 24.91 -14.33
CA GLN A 260 -18.74 26.27 -14.65
C GLN A 260 -18.92 27.12 -13.39
N GLU A 261 -19.57 26.61 -12.36
CA GLU A 261 -19.73 27.29 -11.07
C GLU A 261 -18.37 27.58 -10.43
N LEU A 262 -17.45 26.61 -10.47
CA LEU A 262 -16.11 26.80 -9.96
C LEU A 262 -15.36 27.90 -10.72
N TYR A 263 -15.47 27.92 -12.04
CA TYR A 263 -14.86 28.96 -12.87
C TYR A 263 -15.47 30.34 -12.60
N ASP A 264 -16.80 30.43 -12.41
CA ASP A 264 -17.47 31.70 -12.12
C ASP A 264 -17.08 32.24 -10.73
N LEU A 265 -16.95 31.39 -9.72
CA LEU A 265 -16.44 31.77 -8.39
C LEU A 265 -15.03 32.37 -8.46
N MET A 266 -14.18 31.89 -9.35
CA MET A 266 -12.82 32.40 -9.55
C MET A 266 -12.75 33.78 -10.20
N ARG A 267 -13.81 34.25 -10.88
CA ARG A 267 -13.80 35.55 -11.56
C ARG A 267 -13.72 36.72 -10.61
N SER A 268 -14.24 36.57 -9.39
CA SER A 268 -14.31 37.60 -8.38
C SER A 268 -13.53 37.28 -7.11
N ASN A 269 -12.98 36.08 -7.01
CA ASN A 269 -12.33 35.64 -5.79
C ASN A 269 -11.03 34.89 -6.14
N LYS A 270 -10.06 34.96 -5.24
CA LYS A 270 -8.91 34.07 -5.28
C LYS A 270 -9.34 32.68 -4.81
N LEU A 271 -9.03 31.66 -5.60
CA LEU A 271 -9.34 30.28 -5.29
C LEU A 271 -8.09 29.44 -5.25
N GLU A 272 -8.00 28.57 -4.27
CA GLU A 272 -6.98 27.54 -4.11
C GLU A 272 -7.63 26.15 -4.08
N ILE A 273 -6.89 25.15 -4.47
CA ILE A 273 -7.37 23.77 -4.57
C ILE A 273 -6.67 22.91 -3.52
N ILE A 274 -7.45 22.12 -2.78
CA ILE A 274 -6.96 21.10 -1.86
C ILE A 274 -7.30 19.72 -2.41
N VAL A 275 -6.29 18.92 -2.71
CA VAL A 275 -6.45 17.58 -3.29
C VAL A 275 -5.61 16.54 -2.59
N SER A 276 -5.97 15.29 -2.80
CA SER A 276 -5.18 14.13 -2.41
C SER A 276 -4.99 13.22 -3.64
N PRO A 277 -3.85 12.53 -3.80
CA PRO A 277 -3.65 11.61 -4.91
C PRO A 277 -4.75 10.56 -4.98
N ILE A 278 -5.25 10.29 -6.18
CA ILE A 278 -6.32 9.34 -6.44
C ILE A 278 -5.73 7.97 -6.75
N GLY A 279 -6.06 6.98 -5.92
CA GLY A 279 -5.59 5.61 -6.06
C GLY A 279 -4.06 5.45 -6.00
N GLY A 280 -3.58 4.24 -6.20
CA GLY A 280 -2.14 3.92 -6.24
C GLY A 280 -1.41 4.43 -7.49
N GLN A 281 -2.11 5.09 -8.42
CA GLN A 281 -1.51 5.66 -9.63
C GLN A 281 -1.01 7.10 -9.44
N GLY A 282 -1.32 7.75 -8.32
CA GLY A 282 -0.81 9.07 -7.96
C GLY A 282 -1.44 10.25 -8.72
N PHE A 283 -2.59 10.09 -9.38
CA PHE A 283 -3.24 11.19 -10.09
C PHE A 283 -3.76 12.27 -9.13
N LEU A 284 -3.35 13.51 -9.35
CA LEU A 284 -3.94 14.70 -8.68
C LEU A 284 -5.17 15.19 -9.43
N PHE A 285 -5.09 15.22 -10.77
CA PHE A 285 -6.14 15.69 -11.66
C PHE A 285 -6.31 14.75 -12.86
N GLY A 286 -7.53 14.77 -13.45
CA GLY A 286 -7.87 14.02 -14.65
C GLY A 286 -8.53 12.67 -14.39
N ARG A 287 -8.73 12.30 -13.13
CA ARG A 287 -9.48 11.10 -12.74
C ARG A 287 -10.40 11.41 -11.56
N GLY A 288 -11.72 11.31 -11.78
CA GLY A 288 -12.72 11.49 -10.72
C GLY A 288 -12.90 12.92 -10.19
N ASN A 289 -12.27 13.93 -10.81
CA ASN A 289 -12.35 15.33 -10.43
C ASN A 289 -12.23 16.26 -11.66
N HIS A 290 -12.97 15.92 -12.73
CA HIS A 290 -12.93 16.67 -13.99
C HIS A 290 -13.44 18.11 -13.90
N GLN A 291 -14.11 18.50 -12.80
CA GLN A 291 -14.46 19.87 -12.49
C GLN A 291 -13.20 20.76 -12.40
N PHE A 292 -12.05 20.21 -12.03
CA PHE A 292 -10.76 20.86 -12.15
C PHE A 292 -10.26 20.76 -13.60
N SER A 293 -10.94 21.46 -14.50
CA SER A 293 -10.61 21.49 -15.94
C SER A 293 -9.31 22.23 -16.21
N ALA A 294 -8.80 22.11 -17.44
CA ALA A 294 -7.60 22.83 -17.86
C ALA A 294 -7.72 24.35 -17.68
N ARG A 295 -8.90 24.95 -17.92
CA ARG A 295 -9.09 26.41 -17.71
C ARG A 295 -9.08 26.79 -16.24
N VAL A 296 -9.70 25.99 -15.36
CA VAL A 296 -9.66 26.20 -13.91
C VAL A 296 -8.22 26.06 -13.39
N LEU A 297 -7.55 24.99 -13.76
CA LEU A 297 -6.18 24.71 -13.33
C LEU A 297 -5.17 25.76 -13.82
N ARG A 298 -5.35 26.28 -15.05
CA ARG A 298 -4.52 27.38 -15.58
C ARG A 298 -4.67 28.64 -14.74
N CYS A 299 -5.90 28.99 -14.32
CA CYS A 299 -6.15 30.15 -13.49
C CYS A 299 -5.59 30.01 -12.07
N VAL A 300 -5.73 28.83 -11.45
CA VAL A 300 -5.20 28.56 -10.10
C VAL A 300 -3.68 28.52 -10.09
N GLY A 301 -3.11 27.94 -11.13
CA GLY A 301 -1.67 27.72 -11.22
C GLY A 301 -1.15 26.76 -10.15
N LYS A 302 0.10 26.35 -10.30
CA LYS A 302 0.74 25.37 -9.40
C LYS A 302 0.80 25.83 -7.93
N ALA A 303 1.05 27.14 -7.70
CA ALA A 303 1.14 27.69 -6.36
C ALA A 303 -0.18 27.70 -5.57
N GLY A 304 -1.31 27.61 -6.27
CA GLY A 304 -2.64 27.53 -5.65
C GLY A 304 -3.10 26.10 -5.37
N ILE A 305 -2.24 25.09 -5.53
CA ILE A 305 -2.59 23.69 -5.32
C ILE A 305 -1.90 23.17 -4.07
N THR A 306 -2.69 22.78 -3.08
CA THR A 306 -2.25 22.11 -1.87
C THR A 306 -2.54 20.62 -1.99
N VAL A 307 -1.52 19.80 -1.78
CA VAL A 307 -1.64 18.33 -1.82
C VAL A 307 -1.47 17.78 -0.41
N LEU A 308 -2.37 16.90 -0.01
CA LEU A 308 -2.31 16.21 1.27
C LEU A 308 -2.37 14.69 1.07
N ALA A 309 -1.57 13.97 1.82
CA ALA A 309 -1.61 12.51 1.81
C ALA A 309 -0.84 11.95 3.01
N THR A 310 -1.31 10.85 3.59
CA THR A 310 -0.51 10.12 4.58
C THR A 310 0.74 9.53 3.93
N VAL A 311 1.77 9.29 4.73
CA VAL A 311 3.03 8.68 4.26
C VAL A 311 2.76 7.34 3.58
N GLU A 312 1.86 6.53 4.15
CA GLU A 312 1.48 5.23 3.60
C GLU A 312 0.88 5.37 2.19
N LYS A 313 0.02 6.37 2.00
CA LYS A 313 -0.56 6.63 0.68
C LYS A 313 0.50 7.04 -0.32
N LEU A 314 1.44 7.90 0.06
CA LEU A 314 2.55 8.32 -0.81
C LEU A 314 3.46 7.15 -1.18
N LEU A 315 3.74 6.26 -0.23
CA LEU A 315 4.55 5.05 -0.48
C LEU A 315 3.84 4.04 -1.38
N SER A 316 2.49 4.04 -1.42
CA SER A 316 1.70 3.18 -2.31
C SER A 316 1.67 3.69 -3.77
N ILE A 317 2.09 4.93 -4.02
CA ILE A 317 2.10 5.50 -5.37
C ILE A 317 3.19 4.83 -6.22
N ARG A 318 2.78 4.30 -7.36
CA ARG A 318 3.69 3.66 -8.31
C ARG A 318 4.79 4.63 -8.74
N ASN A 319 6.03 4.19 -8.63
CA ASN A 319 7.25 4.96 -8.95
C ASN A 319 7.48 6.24 -8.08
N GLY A 320 6.70 6.47 -7.01
CA GLY A 320 6.81 7.65 -6.16
C GLY A 320 6.60 8.96 -6.93
N GLU A 321 5.71 8.97 -7.93
CA GLU A 321 5.48 10.09 -8.82
C GLU A 321 4.00 10.46 -8.87
N LEU A 322 3.71 11.73 -8.68
CA LEU A 322 2.38 12.30 -8.87
C LEU A 322 2.10 12.48 -10.37
N ARG A 323 0.81 12.51 -10.73
CA ARG A 323 0.37 12.65 -12.12
C ARG A 323 -0.73 13.68 -12.27
N ILE A 324 -0.67 14.39 -13.38
CA ILE A 324 -1.71 15.32 -13.83
C ILE A 324 -1.99 15.05 -15.29
N ASP A 325 -3.26 14.80 -15.60
CA ASP A 325 -3.75 14.68 -16.98
C ASP A 325 -5.12 15.34 -17.09
N CYS A 326 -5.12 16.64 -17.24
CA CYS A 326 -6.35 17.43 -17.41
C CYS A 326 -6.86 17.47 -18.86
N GLY A 327 -6.29 16.68 -19.77
CA GLY A 327 -6.65 16.65 -21.19
C GLY A 327 -6.08 17.83 -22.00
N ASN A 328 -5.16 18.60 -21.44
CA ASN A 328 -4.48 19.71 -22.11
C ASN A 328 -2.98 19.66 -21.76
N GLU A 329 -2.15 19.40 -22.76
CA GLU A 329 -0.71 19.17 -22.59
C GLU A 329 0.02 20.42 -22.07
N GLU A 330 -0.34 21.62 -22.55
CA GLU A 330 0.24 22.88 -22.09
C GLU A 330 0.00 23.10 -20.60
N VAL A 331 -1.22 22.82 -20.10
CA VAL A 331 -1.56 22.93 -18.68
C VAL A 331 -0.90 21.82 -17.86
N ASN A 332 -0.83 20.59 -18.38
CA ASN A 332 -0.10 19.50 -17.75
C ASN A 332 1.39 19.85 -17.58
N MET A 333 1.99 20.48 -18.58
CA MET A 333 3.38 20.98 -18.53
C MET A 333 3.53 22.13 -17.52
N LEU A 334 2.63 23.12 -17.52
CA LEU A 334 2.61 24.24 -16.57
C LEU A 334 2.59 23.75 -15.11
N LEU A 335 1.86 22.67 -14.86
CA LEU A 335 1.69 22.09 -13.53
C LEU A 335 2.71 21.00 -13.20
N SER A 336 3.57 20.62 -14.12
CA SER A 336 4.62 19.63 -13.87
C SER A 336 5.66 20.15 -12.86
N GLY A 337 6.53 19.26 -12.38
CA GLY A 337 7.60 19.62 -11.45
C GLY A 337 7.43 18.98 -10.08
N TYR A 338 7.81 19.66 -9.01
CA TYR A 338 7.79 19.12 -7.66
C TYR A 338 6.64 19.70 -6.84
N TYR A 339 5.94 18.85 -6.09
CA TYR A 339 4.91 19.24 -5.14
C TYR A 339 5.33 18.95 -3.72
N ARG A 340 5.11 19.92 -2.83
CA ARG A 340 5.16 19.71 -1.39
C ARG A 340 3.82 19.10 -0.95
N VAL A 341 3.87 17.87 -0.44
CA VAL A 341 2.70 17.15 0.05
C VAL A 341 2.70 17.21 1.58
N ILE A 342 1.61 17.72 2.17
CA ILE A 342 1.42 17.73 3.62
C ILE A 342 1.17 16.29 4.06
N ALA A 343 2.05 15.75 4.92
CA ALA A 343 2.03 14.36 5.34
C ALA A 343 1.93 14.17 6.86
N GLY A 344 1.83 15.27 7.62
CA GLY A 344 1.67 15.34 9.07
C GLY A 344 1.77 16.78 9.55
N TYR A 345 1.60 17.02 10.85
CA TYR A 345 1.74 18.34 11.44
C TYR A 345 3.18 18.85 11.31
N HIS A 346 3.37 20.00 10.65
CA HIS A 346 4.66 20.58 10.24
C HIS A 346 5.59 19.58 9.53
N TYR A 347 5.01 18.54 8.91
CA TYR A 347 5.76 17.54 8.17
C TYR A 347 5.25 17.43 6.73
N SER A 348 6.17 17.52 5.76
CA SER A 348 5.84 17.41 4.34
C SER A 348 6.89 16.64 3.57
N ILE A 349 6.46 16.03 2.47
CA ILE A 349 7.30 15.24 1.56
C ILE A 349 7.25 15.90 0.19
N ILE A 350 8.40 16.00 -0.48
CA ILE A 350 8.46 16.53 -1.84
C ILE A 350 8.43 15.35 -2.83
N LEU A 351 7.46 15.38 -3.74
CA LEU A 351 7.32 14.39 -4.81
C LEU A 351 7.33 15.06 -6.19
N PRO A 352 7.95 14.40 -7.19
CA PRO A 352 7.86 14.85 -8.57
C PRO A 352 6.47 14.59 -9.15
N CYS A 353 6.08 15.40 -10.12
CA CYS A 353 4.85 15.28 -10.88
C CYS A 353 5.16 15.38 -12.37
N ASN A 354 4.68 14.40 -13.17
CA ASN A 354 4.90 14.34 -14.63
C ASN A 354 6.38 14.51 -15.01
N ARG A 355 7.28 13.68 -14.48
CA ARG A 355 8.73 13.75 -14.74
C ARG A 355 9.11 13.77 -16.23
N GLU A 356 8.33 13.07 -17.04
CA GLU A 356 8.57 12.98 -18.47
C GLU A 356 8.45 14.35 -19.17
N MET A 357 7.63 15.26 -18.60
CA MET A 357 7.45 16.63 -19.08
C MET A 357 8.49 17.61 -18.54
N MET A 358 9.37 17.15 -17.64
CA MET A 358 10.42 17.98 -17.02
C MET A 358 11.74 17.94 -17.80
N LYS A 359 11.84 17.08 -18.83
CA LYS A 359 12.98 16.95 -19.73
C LYS A 359 12.82 17.89 -20.90
#